data_42ee0a734ad2c3eb05a48ed48468c944
#
_entry.id   42ee0a734ad2c3eb05a48ed48468c944
#
_cell.length_a   1.000
_cell.length_b   1.000
_cell.length_c   1.000
_cell.angle_alpha   90.00
_cell.angle_beta   90.00
_cell.angle_gamma   90.00
#
_symmetry.space_group_name_H-M   'P 1'
#
loop_
_entity.id
_entity.type
_entity.pdbx_description
1 polymer ?
#
loop_
_entity_poly.entity_id
_entity_poly.type
_entity_poly.pdbx_seq_one_letter_code
_entity_poly.pdbx_strand_id
1 'polypeptide(L)'
;FLGPSGCGKTTLLRAVAGLDLQDSGTIHMGGRDVSRASPSERDFGIVFQSYALFPNLTVADNVGYGLVNRRRTRDEITKRVAELLTLVGLPEQGKKYPVQLSGGQQQRVALARALATSPELLLLDEPLSALDAKVRERLRDEMRSLQQRLGVTTIMVTHDQEEALAMADRIVVMRDGAVEQVGSPEEIYRRPATPFVADFVGHMTFMDAIVTGPGKVRVDEL
;
A
#
# COMPACT_ATOMS: atom_id res chain seq x y z
N PHE A 1 0.52 4.90 4.42
CA PHE A 1 0.51 6.36 4.31
C PHE A 1 -0.88 6.80 3.87
N LEU A 2 -1.48 7.70 4.63
CA LEU A 2 -2.82 8.24 4.44
C LEU A 2 -2.74 9.77 4.27
N GLY A 3 -3.52 10.34 3.36
CA GLY A 3 -3.58 11.81 3.18
C GLY A 3 -4.23 12.20 1.86
N PRO A 4 -4.55 13.47 1.65
CA PRO A 4 -5.17 13.97 0.42
C PRO A 4 -4.27 13.77 -0.80
N SER A 5 -4.86 13.86 -1.98
CA SER A 5 -4.10 13.80 -3.24
C SER A 5 -3.05 14.92 -3.29
N GLY A 6 -1.84 14.59 -3.80
CA GLY A 6 -0.76 15.56 -3.92
C GLY A 6 0.07 15.82 -2.65
N CYS A 7 -0.24 15.24 -1.49
CA CYS A 7 0.53 15.48 -0.25
C CYS A 7 1.88 14.73 -0.16
N GLY A 8 2.34 14.08 -1.25
CA GLY A 8 3.69 13.48 -1.30
C GLY A 8 3.78 12.00 -0.97
N LYS A 9 2.68 11.26 -0.74
CA LYS A 9 2.69 9.83 -0.38
C LYS A 9 3.41 8.94 -1.40
N THR A 10 3.02 9.05 -2.67
CA THR A 10 3.65 8.30 -3.78
C THR A 10 5.12 8.70 -3.95
N THR A 11 5.46 9.98 -3.78
CA THR A 11 6.85 10.45 -3.82
C THR A 11 7.68 9.78 -2.71
N LEU A 12 7.16 9.72 -1.49
CA LEU A 12 7.81 9.04 -0.38
C LEU A 12 7.96 7.53 -0.65
N LEU A 13 6.91 6.88 -1.17
CA LEU A 13 6.97 5.47 -1.54
C LEU A 13 8.01 5.22 -2.64
N ARG A 14 8.10 6.08 -3.65
CA ARG A 14 9.11 6.00 -4.72
C ARG A 14 10.52 6.21 -4.19
N ALA A 15 10.72 7.10 -3.21
CA ALA A 15 12.01 7.28 -2.53
C ALA A 15 12.40 6.01 -1.74
N VAL A 16 11.46 5.37 -1.03
CA VAL A 16 11.68 4.09 -0.37
C VAL A 16 12.05 3.00 -1.37
N ALA A 17 11.42 2.96 -2.54
CA ALA A 17 11.74 2.04 -3.62
C ALA A 17 13.09 2.35 -4.31
N GLY A 18 13.67 3.54 -4.11
CA GLY A 18 14.87 4.01 -4.81
C GLY A 18 14.63 4.41 -6.27
N LEU A 19 13.36 4.60 -6.63
CA LEU A 19 12.98 5.10 -7.95
C LEU A 19 13.25 6.61 -8.09
N ASP A 20 13.13 7.32 -6.96
CA ASP A 20 13.52 8.72 -6.83
C ASP A 20 14.51 8.83 -5.68
N LEU A 21 15.55 9.66 -5.85
CA LEU A 21 16.52 9.91 -4.78
C LEU A 21 15.99 11.01 -3.86
N GLN A 22 16.10 10.77 -2.55
CA GLN A 22 15.84 11.82 -1.56
C GLN A 22 16.97 12.85 -1.53
N ASP A 23 16.63 14.12 -1.30
CA ASP A 23 17.59 15.21 -1.17
C ASP A 23 18.38 15.11 0.14
N SER A 24 17.72 14.65 1.21
CA SER A 24 18.33 14.53 2.55
C SER A 24 17.71 13.36 3.33
N GLY A 25 18.33 13.03 4.47
CA GLY A 25 17.92 11.92 5.33
C GLY A 25 18.42 10.56 4.87
N THR A 26 18.07 9.53 5.63
CA THR A 26 18.50 8.13 5.40
C THR A 26 17.31 7.18 5.34
N ILE A 27 17.44 6.13 4.55
CA ILE A 27 16.45 5.05 4.43
C ILE A 27 17.14 3.74 4.83
N HIS A 28 16.57 3.05 5.83
CA HIS A 28 17.09 1.76 6.28
C HIS A 28 16.05 0.66 6.02
N MET A 29 16.51 -0.46 5.45
CA MET A 29 15.70 -1.66 5.23
C MET A 29 16.46 -2.87 5.76
N GLY A 30 15.82 -3.68 6.62
CA GLY A 30 16.48 -4.83 7.25
C GLY A 30 17.77 -4.45 8.02
N GLY A 31 17.83 -3.26 8.62
CA GLY A 31 19.02 -2.74 9.31
C GLY A 31 20.13 -2.20 8.39
N ARG A 32 19.98 -2.29 7.07
CA ARG A 32 20.96 -1.75 6.08
C ARG A 32 20.56 -0.35 5.65
N ASP A 33 21.50 0.55 5.53
CA ASP A 33 21.32 1.83 4.83
C ASP A 33 21.23 1.58 3.32
N VAL A 34 20.07 1.92 2.76
CA VAL A 34 19.77 1.78 1.33
C VAL A 34 19.57 3.14 0.65
N SER A 35 19.90 4.23 1.32
CA SER A 35 19.62 5.60 0.86
C SER A 35 20.13 5.90 -0.55
N ARG A 36 21.26 5.31 -0.94
CA ARG A 36 21.87 5.49 -2.27
C ARG A 36 21.85 4.21 -3.11
N ALA A 37 21.26 3.12 -2.60
CA ALA A 37 21.14 1.87 -3.32
C ALA A 37 20.13 2.02 -4.48
N SER A 38 20.46 1.41 -5.62
CA SER A 38 19.55 1.34 -6.76
C SER A 38 18.32 0.46 -6.42
N PRO A 39 17.20 0.59 -7.15
CA PRO A 39 16.03 -0.27 -6.93
C PRO A 39 16.33 -1.78 -6.98
N SER A 40 17.28 -2.18 -7.84
CA SER A 40 17.68 -3.59 -7.98
C SER A 40 18.46 -4.14 -6.78
N GLU A 41 19.03 -3.28 -5.96
CA GLU A 41 19.78 -3.63 -4.75
C GLU A 41 18.91 -3.60 -3.48
N ARG A 42 17.66 -3.12 -3.59
CA ARG A 42 16.69 -3.10 -2.51
C ARG A 42 15.79 -4.34 -2.64
N ASP A 43 15.54 -5.03 -1.54
CA ASP A 43 14.70 -6.24 -1.56
C ASP A 43 13.22 -5.90 -1.34
N PHE A 44 12.55 -5.41 -2.38
CA PHE A 44 11.15 -5.07 -2.33
C PHE A 44 10.36 -5.62 -3.54
N GLY A 45 9.05 -5.80 -3.33
CA GLY A 45 8.07 -5.93 -4.39
C GLY A 45 7.19 -4.69 -4.46
N ILE A 46 6.74 -4.30 -5.63
CA ILE A 46 5.89 -3.12 -5.81
C ILE A 46 4.66 -3.42 -6.66
N VAL A 47 3.51 -2.90 -6.23
CA VAL A 47 2.27 -2.84 -7.00
C VAL A 47 1.94 -1.36 -7.24
N PHE A 48 1.94 -0.95 -8.49
CA PHE A 48 1.57 0.41 -8.91
C PHE A 48 0.06 0.55 -9.03
N GLN A 49 -0.45 1.77 -8.95
CA GLN A 49 -1.86 2.11 -9.10
C GLN A 49 -2.48 1.55 -10.40
N SER A 50 -1.74 1.58 -11.51
CA SER A 50 -2.15 1.02 -12.81
C SER A 50 -1.87 -0.48 -12.95
N TYR A 51 -1.45 -1.16 -11.86
CA TYR A 51 -0.94 -2.55 -11.82
C TYR A 51 0.31 -2.79 -12.66
N ALA A 52 0.58 -2.01 -13.69
CA ALA A 52 1.74 -2.05 -14.58
C ALA A 52 2.09 -3.48 -15.06
N LEU A 53 1.08 -4.28 -15.41
CA LEU A 53 1.30 -5.60 -16.00
C LEU A 53 1.84 -5.44 -17.42
N PHE A 54 2.73 -6.35 -17.82
CA PHE A 54 3.24 -6.42 -19.18
C PHE A 54 2.14 -6.98 -20.09
N PRO A 55 1.57 -6.17 -21.01
CA PRO A 55 0.41 -6.58 -21.80
C PRO A 55 0.72 -7.72 -22.78
N ASN A 56 1.98 -7.84 -23.19
CA ASN A 56 2.46 -8.83 -24.16
C ASN A 56 2.87 -10.17 -23.51
N LEU A 57 2.86 -10.23 -22.19
CA LEU A 57 3.20 -11.43 -21.43
C LEU A 57 1.94 -12.09 -20.89
N THR A 58 1.95 -13.41 -20.80
CA THR A 58 0.89 -14.14 -20.09
C THR A 58 0.89 -13.80 -18.61
N VAL A 59 -0.16 -14.19 -17.90
CA VAL A 59 -0.24 -14.09 -16.44
C VAL A 59 0.92 -14.82 -15.77
N ALA A 60 1.22 -16.04 -16.22
CA ALA A 60 2.34 -16.81 -15.69
C ALA A 60 3.69 -16.12 -15.93
N ASP A 61 3.90 -15.57 -17.12
CA ASP A 61 5.13 -14.85 -17.45
C ASP A 61 5.25 -13.53 -16.68
N ASN A 62 4.13 -12.80 -16.49
CA ASN A 62 4.10 -11.63 -15.62
C ASN A 62 4.55 -11.97 -14.21
N VAL A 63 3.98 -13.01 -13.60
CA VAL A 63 4.33 -13.43 -12.23
C VAL A 63 5.78 -13.92 -12.16
N GLY A 64 6.23 -14.71 -13.15
CA GLY A 64 7.58 -15.27 -13.20
C GLY A 64 8.68 -14.27 -13.58
N TYR A 65 8.34 -13.08 -14.06
CA TYR A 65 9.30 -12.14 -14.67
C TYR A 65 10.52 -11.82 -13.78
N GLY A 66 10.28 -11.53 -12.51
CA GLY A 66 11.36 -11.25 -11.55
C GLY A 66 12.27 -12.45 -11.28
N LEU A 67 11.73 -13.68 -11.34
CA LEU A 67 12.49 -14.91 -11.16
C LEU A 67 13.38 -15.21 -12.35
N VAL A 68 12.89 -14.94 -13.58
CA VAL A 68 13.70 -15.03 -14.82
C VAL A 68 14.91 -14.07 -14.73
N ASN A 69 14.69 -12.83 -14.31
CA ASN A 69 15.76 -11.85 -14.13
C ASN A 69 16.78 -12.26 -13.07
N ARG A 70 16.32 -12.98 -12.02
CA ARG A 70 17.18 -13.59 -10.99
C ARG A 70 17.81 -14.94 -11.45
N ARG A 71 17.67 -15.30 -12.73
CA ARG A 71 18.23 -16.52 -13.36
C ARG A 71 17.84 -17.82 -12.63
N ARG A 72 16.62 -17.89 -12.10
CA ARG A 72 16.07 -19.12 -11.54
C ARG A 72 15.83 -20.17 -12.61
N THR A 73 15.85 -21.44 -12.27
CA THR A 73 15.57 -22.52 -13.20
C THR A 73 14.10 -22.52 -13.63
N ARG A 74 13.81 -23.08 -14.78
CA ARG A 74 12.43 -23.17 -15.31
C ARG A 74 11.48 -23.91 -14.36
N ASP A 75 11.96 -24.94 -13.70
CA ASP A 75 11.16 -25.73 -12.75
C ASP A 75 10.84 -24.93 -11.49
N GLU A 76 11.82 -24.19 -10.92
CA GLU A 76 11.60 -23.29 -9.78
C GLU A 76 10.56 -22.20 -10.14
N ILE A 77 10.68 -21.60 -11.34
CA ILE A 77 9.75 -20.58 -11.81
C ILE A 77 8.35 -21.16 -11.94
N THR A 78 8.21 -22.30 -12.62
CA THR A 78 6.91 -22.95 -12.83
C THR A 78 6.22 -23.29 -11.51
N LYS A 79 6.96 -23.87 -10.58
CA LYS A 79 6.47 -24.22 -9.25
C LYS A 79 6.02 -22.96 -8.48
N ARG A 80 6.89 -21.94 -8.42
CA ARG A 80 6.62 -20.70 -7.69
C ARG A 80 5.43 -19.93 -8.27
N VAL A 81 5.32 -19.87 -9.59
CA VAL A 81 4.18 -19.23 -10.27
C VAL A 81 2.88 -19.95 -9.95
N ALA A 82 2.85 -21.29 -9.98
CA ALA A 82 1.66 -22.06 -9.63
C ALA A 82 1.23 -21.84 -8.18
N GLU A 83 2.20 -21.85 -7.24
CA GLU A 83 1.96 -21.53 -5.82
C GLU A 83 1.32 -20.15 -5.64
N LEU A 84 1.89 -19.12 -6.30
CA LEU A 84 1.42 -17.76 -6.17
C LEU A 84 0.06 -17.55 -6.82
N LEU A 85 -0.18 -18.12 -7.99
CA LEU A 85 -1.50 -18.05 -8.63
C LEU A 85 -2.58 -18.73 -7.80
N THR A 86 -2.25 -19.85 -7.16
CA THR A 86 -3.14 -20.50 -6.19
C THR A 86 -3.39 -19.62 -4.97
N LEU A 87 -2.33 -19.00 -4.44
CA LEU A 87 -2.39 -18.12 -3.27
C LEU A 87 -3.31 -16.91 -3.50
N VAL A 88 -3.30 -16.33 -4.71
CA VAL A 88 -4.16 -15.19 -5.07
C VAL A 88 -5.51 -15.61 -5.68
N GLY A 89 -5.86 -16.89 -5.65
CA GLY A 89 -7.14 -17.41 -6.13
C GLY A 89 -7.31 -17.40 -7.66
N LEU A 90 -6.22 -17.53 -8.41
CA LEU A 90 -6.20 -17.51 -9.87
C LEU A 90 -5.46 -18.72 -10.50
N PRO A 91 -5.61 -19.95 -10.00
CA PRO A 91 -4.74 -21.09 -10.38
C PRO A 91 -4.82 -21.42 -11.89
N GLU A 92 -5.97 -21.20 -12.53
CA GLU A 92 -6.20 -21.57 -13.93
C GLU A 92 -5.94 -20.41 -14.92
N GLN A 93 -5.59 -19.21 -14.42
CA GLN A 93 -5.48 -18.02 -15.27
C GLN A 93 -4.09 -17.84 -15.91
N GLY A 94 -3.15 -18.73 -15.64
CA GLY A 94 -1.73 -18.60 -16.02
C GLY A 94 -1.49 -18.37 -17.52
N LYS A 95 -2.31 -18.94 -18.40
CA LYS A 95 -2.17 -18.83 -19.86
C LYS A 95 -2.84 -17.59 -20.47
N LYS A 96 -3.64 -16.87 -19.68
CA LYS A 96 -4.32 -15.64 -20.17
C LYS A 96 -3.37 -14.46 -20.22
N TYR A 97 -3.77 -13.47 -21.02
CA TYR A 97 -3.12 -12.16 -21.06
C TYR A 97 -3.87 -11.16 -20.16
N PRO A 98 -3.21 -10.08 -19.69
CA PRO A 98 -3.84 -9.07 -18.83
C PRO A 98 -5.17 -8.53 -19.33
N VAL A 99 -5.28 -8.28 -20.63
CA VAL A 99 -6.51 -7.77 -21.28
C VAL A 99 -7.72 -8.71 -21.12
N GLN A 100 -7.51 -9.98 -20.84
CA GLN A 100 -8.55 -11.00 -20.66
C GLN A 100 -9.01 -11.10 -19.20
N LEU A 101 -8.47 -10.28 -18.29
CA LEU A 101 -8.73 -10.29 -16.86
C LEU A 101 -9.55 -9.06 -16.44
N SER A 102 -10.41 -9.23 -15.43
CA SER A 102 -11.01 -8.10 -14.73
C SER A 102 -9.97 -7.28 -13.97
N GLY A 103 -10.28 -6.01 -13.63
CA GLY A 103 -9.38 -5.17 -12.86
C GLY A 103 -8.91 -5.81 -11.55
N GLY A 104 -9.82 -6.41 -10.78
CA GLY A 104 -9.47 -7.14 -9.55
C GLY A 104 -8.58 -8.37 -9.80
N GLN A 105 -8.76 -9.08 -10.94
CA GLN A 105 -7.85 -10.17 -11.31
C GLN A 105 -6.47 -9.64 -11.71
N GLN A 106 -6.39 -8.53 -12.46
CA GLN A 106 -5.12 -7.90 -12.81
C GLN A 106 -4.35 -7.45 -11.56
N GLN A 107 -5.05 -6.88 -10.58
CA GLN A 107 -4.47 -6.51 -9.29
C GLN A 107 -3.86 -7.71 -8.57
N ARG A 108 -4.58 -8.83 -8.48
CA ARG A 108 -4.07 -10.06 -7.86
C ARG A 108 -2.85 -10.63 -8.60
N VAL A 109 -2.82 -10.53 -9.93
CA VAL A 109 -1.64 -10.90 -10.72
C VAL A 109 -0.46 -9.98 -10.42
N ALA A 110 -0.68 -8.67 -10.31
CA ALA A 110 0.37 -7.71 -9.94
C ALA A 110 0.92 -7.99 -8.53
N LEU A 111 0.03 -8.34 -7.59
CA LEU A 111 0.43 -8.76 -6.23
C LEU A 111 1.25 -10.06 -6.26
N ALA A 112 0.81 -11.07 -7.01
CA ALA A 112 1.56 -12.32 -7.20
C ALA A 112 2.94 -12.06 -7.79
N ARG A 113 3.04 -11.17 -8.80
CA ARG A 113 4.33 -10.75 -9.39
C ARG A 113 5.23 -10.08 -8.37
N ALA A 114 4.69 -9.17 -7.56
CA ALA A 114 5.46 -8.47 -6.52
C ALA A 114 6.01 -9.44 -5.45
N LEU A 115 5.26 -10.50 -5.14
CA LEU A 115 5.62 -11.52 -4.16
C LEU A 115 6.52 -12.64 -4.72
N ALA A 116 6.72 -12.70 -6.05
CA ALA A 116 7.40 -13.83 -6.69
C ALA A 116 8.82 -14.04 -6.18
N THR A 117 9.53 -12.96 -5.96
CA THR A 117 10.92 -12.96 -5.49
C THR A 117 11.06 -13.12 -3.96
N SER A 118 9.95 -13.30 -3.22
CA SER A 118 9.90 -13.36 -1.75
C SER A 118 10.57 -12.13 -1.10
N PRO A 119 10.11 -10.92 -1.39
CA PRO A 119 10.73 -9.69 -0.90
C PRO A 119 10.55 -9.50 0.62
N GLU A 120 11.47 -8.78 1.25
CA GLU A 120 11.34 -8.35 2.66
C GLU A 120 10.29 -7.24 2.85
N LEU A 121 10.07 -6.43 1.81
CA LEU A 121 9.15 -5.29 1.82
C LEU A 121 8.20 -5.33 0.62
N LEU A 122 6.91 -5.11 0.88
CA LEU A 122 5.90 -4.93 -0.16
C LEU A 122 5.43 -3.47 -0.18
N LEU A 123 5.50 -2.85 -1.34
CA LEU A 123 5.07 -1.47 -1.58
C LEU A 123 3.79 -1.48 -2.43
N LEU A 124 2.74 -0.82 -1.94
CA LEU A 124 1.44 -0.77 -2.60
C LEU A 124 1.05 0.70 -2.81
N ASP A 125 0.99 1.14 -4.07
CA ASP A 125 0.61 2.49 -4.43
C ASP A 125 -0.85 2.53 -4.88
N GLU A 126 -1.73 2.97 -4.00
CA GLU A 126 -3.19 3.05 -4.20
C GLU A 126 -3.80 1.78 -4.83
N PRO A 127 -3.54 0.60 -4.27
CA PRO A 127 -3.82 -0.67 -4.94
C PRO A 127 -5.30 -0.91 -5.23
N LEU A 128 -6.21 -0.27 -4.50
CA LEU A 128 -7.66 -0.48 -4.62
C LEU A 128 -8.42 0.67 -5.30
N SER A 129 -7.74 1.76 -5.64
CA SER A 129 -8.37 3.02 -6.10
C SER A 129 -9.19 2.88 -7.40
N ALA A 130 -8.81 1.97 -8.30
CA ALA A 130 -9.45 1.77 -9.60
C ALA A 130 -10.68 0.84 -9.55
N LEU A 131 -11.13 0.41 -8.36
CA LEU A 131 -12.17 -0.59 -8.20
C LEU A 131 -13.49 0.04 -7.68
N ASP A 132 -14.61 -0.57 -8.04
CA ASP A 132 -15.90 -0.23 -7.45
C ASP A 132 -15.95 -0.60 -5.95
N ALA A 133 -16.84 0.07 -5.19
CA ALA A 133 -16.87 -0.03 -3.72
C ALA A 133 -17.03 -1.48 -3.21
N LYS A 134 -17.90 -2.28 -3.82
CA LYS A 134 -18.17 -3.66 -3.37
C LYS A 134 -16.99 -4.60 -3.64
N VAL A 135 -16.33 -4.44 -4.78
CA VAL A 135 -15.12 -5.21 -5.13
C VAL A 135 -13.96 -4.77 -4.24
N ARG A 136 -13.84 -3.46 -3.95
CA ARG A 136 -12.81 -2.89 -3.08
C ARG A 136 -12.88 -3.47 -1.67
N GLU A 137 -14.05 -3.47 -1.04
CA GLU A 137 -14.26 -4.03 0.30
C GLU A 137 -13.79 -5.49 0.38
N ARG A 138 -14.25 -6.33 -0.54
CA ARG A 138 -13.85 -7.74 -0.60
C ARG A 138 -12.35 -7.92 -0.79
N LEU A 139 -11.75 -7.17 -1.72
CA LEU A 139 -10.31 -7.29 -2.00
C LEU A 139 -9.45 -6.74 -0.85
N ARG A 140 -9.93 -5.73 -0.13
CA ARG A 140 -9.29 -5.24 1.09
C ARG A 140 -9.11 -6.37 2.10
N ASP A 141 -10.17 -7.11 2.39
CA ASP A 141 -10.15 -8.20 3.37
C ASP A 141 -9.25 -9.37 2.90
N GLU A 142 -9.32 -9.70 1.60
CA GLU A 142 -8.45 -10.71 1.00
C GLU A 142 -6.96 -10.31 1.08
N MET A 143 -6.63 -9.04 0.79
CA MET A 143 -5.26 -8.52 0.89
C MET A 143 -4.75 -8.50 2.32
N ARG A 144 -5.58 -8.08 3.30
CA ARG A 144 -5.22 -8.12 4.72
C ARG A 144 -4.92 -9.55 5.17
N SER A 145 -5.80 -10.49 4.85
CA SER A 145 -5.60 -11.91 5.16
C SER A 145 -4.33 -12.47 4.53
N LEU A 146 -4.05 -12.09 3.29
CA LEU A 146 -2.85 -12.53 2.57
C LEU A 146 -1.58 -11.96 3.22
N GLN A 147 -1.56 -10.67 3.54
CA GLN A 147 -0.44 -10.01 4.21
C GLN A 147 -0.13 -10.66 5.56
N GLN A 148 -1.16 -10.92 6.36
CA GLN A 148 -1.00 -11.59 7.67
C GLN A 148 -0.41 -13.01 7.51
N ARG A 149 -0.89 -13.79 6.53
CA ARG A 149 -0.38 -15.14 6.27
C ARG A 149 1.07 -15.16 5.80
N LEU A 150 1.48 -14.15 5.05
CA LEU A 150 2.85 -14.06 4.52
C LEU A 150 3.84 -13.44 5.51
N GLY A 151 3.36 -12.67 6.49
CA GLY A 151 4.20 -11.96 7.45
C GLY A 151 5.14 -10.93 6.81
N VAL A 152 4.86 -10.48 5.58
CA VAL A 152 5.72 -9.53 4.87
C VAL A 152 5.43 -8.10 5.33
N THR A 153 6.47 -7.34 5.62
CA THR A 153 6.33 -5.91 5.93
C THR A 153 5.73 -5.19 4.72
N THR A 154 4.67 -4.42 4.94
CA THR A 154 3.94 -3.77 3.84
C THR A 154 3.80 -2.27 4.11
N ILE A 155 4.15 -1.46 3.12
CA ILE A 155 3.84 -0.04 3.08
C ILE A 155 2.78 0.18 2.01
N MET A 156 1.62 0.71 2.41
CA MET A 156 0.52 1.04 1.51
C MET A 156 0.29 2.54 1.49
N VAL A 157 0.11 3.09 0.30
CA VAL A 157 -0.36 4.44 0.07
C VAL A 157 -1.83 4.39 -0.28
N THR A 158 -2.64 5.20 0.38
CA THR A 158 -4.06 5.37 0.07
C THR A 158 -4.53 6.78 0.41
N HIS A 159 -5.59 7.22 -0.21
CA HIS A 159 -6.36 8.39 0.20
C HIS A 159 -7.69 7.99 0.86
N ASP A 160 -7.98 6.69 0.92
CA ASP A 160 -9.18 6.12 1.50
C ASP A 160 -8.97 5.83 2.99
N GLN A 161 -9.80 6.45 3.82
CA GLN A 161 -9.71 6.37 5.28
C GLN A 161 -10.12 4.98 5.78
N GLU A 162 -11.15 4.38 5.16
CA GLU A 162 -11.63 3.05 5.54
C GLU A 162 -10.57 1.99 5.25
N GLU A 163 -9.85 2.10 4.12
CA GLU A 163 -8.74 1.23 3.80
C GLU A 163 -7.64 1.33 4.85
N ALA A 164 -7.23 2.56 5.20
CA ALA A 164 -6.18 2.77 6.18
C ALA A 164 -6.56 2.24 7.57
N LEU A 165 -7.78 2.55 8.04
CA LEU A 165 -8.26 2.11 9.36
C LEU A 165 -8.43 0.60 9.47
N ALA A 166 -8.86 -0.07 8.39
CA ALA A 166 -9.12 -1.50 8.40
C ALA A 166 -7.87 -2.38 8.17
N MET A 167 -6.89 -1.88 7.43
CA MET A 167 -5.75 -2.69 7.00
C MET A 167 -4.46 -2.43 7.77
N ALA A 168 -4.23 -1.21 8.25
CA ALA A 168 -2.95 -0.84 8.80
C ALA A 168 -2.79 -1.24 10.27
N ASP A 169 -1.57 -1.62 10.65
CA ASP A 169 -1.16 -1.72 12.06
C ASP A 169 -0.69 -0.35 12.59
N ARG A 170 -0.15 0.49 11.69
CA ARG A 170 0.23 1.88 11.94
C ARG A 170 -0.13 2.75 10.75
N ILE A 171 -0.66 3.94 11.02
CA ILE A 171 -1.02 4.93 10.01
C ILE A 171 -0.07 6.12 10.15
N VAL A 172 0.44 6.58 9.02
CA VAL A 172 1.16 7.86 8.89
C VAL A 172 0.25 8.80 8.11
N VAL A 173 -0.32 9.79 8.81
CA VAL A 173 -1.14 10.83 8.17
C VAL A 173 -0.23 11.93 7.64
N MET A 174 -0.40 12.25 6.35
CA MET A 174 0.43 13.24 5.66
C MET A 174 -0.43 14.38 5.11
N ARG A 175 0.12 15.60 5.17
CA ARG A 175 -0.45 16.80 4.59
C ARG A 175 0.67 17.70 4.06
N ASP A 176 0.52 18.24 2.86
CA ASP A 176 1.40 19.26 2.26
C ASP A 176 2.90 18.89 2.35
N GLY A 177 3.24 17.61 2.13
CA GLY A 177 4.61 17.10 2.18
C GLY A 177 5.14 16.78 3.58
N ALA A 178 4.36 17.02 4.63
CA ALA A 178 4.76 16.78 6.02
C ALA A 178 3.96 15.64 6.68
N VAL A 179 4.54 15.02 7.71
CA VAL A 179 3.85 14.07 8.57
C VAL A 179 3.10 14.84 9.66
N GLU A 180 1.79 14.70 9.70
CA GLU A 180 0.91 15.31 10.71
C GLU A 180 0.81 14.46 11.97
N GLN A 181 0.62 13.15 11.80
CA GLN A 181 0.51 12.20 12.92
C GLN A 181 0.92 10.81 12.50
N VAL A 182 1.50 10.07 13.45
CA VAL A 182 1.78 8.63 13.32
C VAL A 182 1.18 7.91 14.53
N GLY A 183 0.39 6.87 14.29
CA GLY A 183 -0.24 6.10 15.36
C GLY A 183 -0.92 4.83 14.88
N SER A 184 -1.49 4.06 15.80
CA SER A 184 -2.42 2.98 15.48
C SER A 184 -3.73 3.55 14.89
N PRO A 185 -4.53 2.74 14.19
CA PRO A 185 -5.86 3.17 13.73
C PRO A 185 -6.72 3.77 14.84
N GLU A 186 -6.71 3.17 16.02
CA GLU A 186 -7.46 3.65 17.18
C GLU A 186 -6.96 5.00 17.68
N GLU A 187 -5.64 5.21 17.75
CA GLU A 187 -5.05 6.49 18.16
C GLU A 187 -5.37 7.62 17.18
N ILE A 188 -5.23 7.34 15.87
CA ILE A 188 -5.53 8.31 14.81
C ILE A 188 -7.01 8.72 14.85
N TYR A 189 -7.92 7.77 15.05
CA TYR A 189 -9.36 8.04 15.06
C TYR A 189 -9.83 8.69 16.36
N ARG A 190 -9.37 8.20 17.53
CA ARG A 190 -9.87 8.66 18.85
C ARG A 190 -9.09 9.82 19.44
N ARG A 191 -7.84 10.03 19.03
CA ARG A 191 -6.93 11.05 19.55
C ARG A 191 -6.21 11.78 18.44
N PRO A 192 -6.95 12.43 17.53
CA PRO A 192 -6.33 13.20 16.45
C PRO A 192 -5.49 14.33 17.03
N ALA A 193 -4.25 14.47 16.52
CA ALA A 193 -3.29 15.46 17.00
C ALA A 193 -3.61 16.88 16.54
N THR A 194 -4.31 17.00 15.40
CA THR A 194 -4.65 18.30 14.81
C THR A 194 -6.11 18.31 14.33
N PRO A 195 -6.72 19.49 14.19
CA PRO A 195 -8.05 19.61 13.56
C PRO A 195 -8.10 18.99 12.17
N PHE A 196 -7.00 19.11 11.41
CA PHE A 196 -6.90 18.47 10.09
C PHE A 196 -7.04 16.95 10.18
N VAL A 197 -6.31 16.28 11.09
CA VAL A 197 -6.41 14.82 11.25
C VAL A 197 -7.81 14.41 11.67
N ALA A 198 -8.42 15.17 12.59
CA ALA A 198 -9.79 14.92 13.05
C ALA A 198 -10.82 14.96 11.91
N ASP A 199 -10.78 16.02 11.10
CA ASP A 199 -11.67 16.21 9.96
C ASP A 199 -11.40 15.23 8.82
N PHE A 200 -10.12 14.93 8.58
CA PHE A 200 -9.71 14.07 7.48
C PHE A 200 -9.98 12.58 7.76
N VAL A 201 -9.96 12.11 9.00
CA VAL A 201 -10.12 10.69 9.34
C VAL A 201 -11.55 10.35 9.80
N GLY A 202 -12.33 11.34 10.19
CA GLY A 202 -13.69 11.17 10.67
C GLY A 202 -14.62 12.29 10.22
N HIS A 203 -15.89 12.12 10.50
CA HIS A 203 -16.87 13.21 10.34
C HIS A 203 -16.89 14.03 11.64
N MET A 204 -16.20 15.17 11.64
CA MET A 204 -16.10 16.05 12.80
C MET A 204 -16.87 17.34 12.59
N THR A 205 -17.53 17.81 13.64
CA THR A 205 -18.10 19.15 13.70
C THR A 205 -17.22 19.98 14.63
N PHE A 206 -16.65 21.07 14.12
CA PHE A 206 -15.88 22.02 14.92
C PHE A 206 -16.84 23.13 15.40
N MET A 207 -16.73 23.44 16.67
CA MET A 207 -17.54 24.52 17.29
C MET A 207 -16.59 25.43 18.05
N ASP A 208 -16.74 26.73 17.85
CA ASP A 208 -16.04 27.72 18.67
C ASP A 208 -16.58 27.68 20.07
N ALA A 209 -15.71 27.63 21.07
CA ALA A 209 -16.09 27.57 22.45
C ALA A 209 -15.19 28.46 23.31
N ILE A 210 -15.78 29.12 24.31
CA ILE A 210 -15.06 29.93 25.28
C ILE A 210 -15.00 29.17 26.61
N VAL A 211 -13.78 28.98 27.14
CA VAL A 211 -13.59 28.39 28.46
C VAL A 211 -14.07 29.38 29.53
N THR A 212 -15.12 29.02 30.26
CA THR A 212 -15.74 29.90 31.29
C THR A 212 -15.36 29.51 32.71
N GLY A 213 -14.66 28.40 32.91
CA GLY A 213 -14.18 27.91 34.21
C GLY A 213 -13.66 26.47 34.11
N PRO A 214 -13.13 25.91 35.25
CA PRO A 214 -12.66 24.53 35.26
C PRO A 214 -13.75 23.56 34.81
N GLY A 215 -13.49 22.82 33.70
CA GLY A 215 -14.42 21.84 33.11
C GLY A 215 -15.70 22.44 32.51
N LYS A 216 -15.76 23.76 32.27
CA LYS A 216 -16.93 24.44 31.68
C LYS A 216 -16.54 25.21 30.42
N VAL A 217 -17.25 24.95 29.35
CA VAL A 217 -17.14 25.70 28.10
C VAL A 217 -18.52 26.28 27.72
N ARG A 218 -18.55 27.47 27.13
CA ARG A 218 -19.71 28.04 26.49
C ARG A 218 -19.50 27.94 24.98
N VAL A 219 -20.43 27.29 24.32
CA VAL A 219 -20.52 27.24 22.85
C VAL A 219 -21.52 28.32 22.46
N ASP A 220 -21.15 29.24 21.60
CA ASP A 220 -22.10 30.21 21.06
C ASP A 220 -23.02 29.45 20.10
N GLU A 221 -24.33 29.58 20.28
CA GLU A 221 -25.35 28.97 19.42
C GLU A 221 -25.20 29.47 17.98
N LEU A 222 -25.27 28.52 17.01
CA LEU A 222 -25.35 28.76 15.58
C LEU A 222 -26.66 29.47 15.22
#